data_8dd0cf2ac764cecfd2aba328f38b4a7a
#
_entry.id   8dd0cf2ac764cecfd2aba328f38b4a7a
#
_cell.length_a   1.000
_cell.length_b   1.000
_cell.length_c   1.000
_cell.angle_alpha   90.00
_cell.angle_beta   90.00
_cell.angle_gamma   90.00
#
_symmetry.space_group_name_H-M   'P 1'
#
loop_
_entity.id
_entity.type
_entity.pdbx_description
1 polymer ?
#
loop_
_entity_poly.entity_id
_entity_poly.type
_entity_poly.pdbx_seq_one_letter_code
_entity_poly.pdbx_strand_id
1 'polypeptide(L)'
;MDQAADPLSDCTAEIVRLTGLRVQSGNRARLESHVHARLQRLGLHRPEELLQRLRPGSDSAAEERRLLAELLTTGETFFMRDRGQMQLLQGHLLPRLIEERRGERRLAIWSSACSTGEETYSLAILLHALLPDRHDWDLRLIGSDVNASALERARAGVYGEWSLRGSDAAFRQRHFTRHGWQWRLREPIRRMARFTRQDLLQADLVAADPNLSGLDLILCRNFLIYLAPPAVAAVVERLTACLRDGGLLLFGHAELGAHRPAGLRAEMYPQSVVYRKAPPLPSHPASLAPSPSSGRSSGPRSGRSPGQSLSRHPMHAPTGTRDQSRSRPASAAPSRLPPSGPLQPVSGRTRTAQPREPLQSAWVDANAGRHARALQTCRRLVEREPTQAEAHLLIGLVALELGRNHEARAALRKAIYLEPDSIAAHVHLEALQRQSAEPLAARRTRARLRQLLSHLPPDSPVPLLGDTRVLDLQARLSQFDAEPCPTT
;
A
#
# COMPACT_ATOMS: atom_id res chain seq x y z
N MET A 1 16.88 3.75 42.35
CA MET A 1 15.56 3.09 42.56
C MET A 1 15.20 2.49 41.22
N ASP A 2 15.46 1.20 41.06
CA ASP A 2 15.09 0.44 39.88
C ASP A 2 13.58 0.50 39.72
N GLN A 3 13.12 1.07 38.61
CA GLN A 3 11.72 0.88 38.18
C GLN A 3 11.59 -0.60 37.87
N ALA A 4 10.98 -1.35 38.78
CA ALA A 4 10.57 -2.73 38.50
C ALA A 4 9.78 -2.73 37.20
N ALA A 5 10.32 -3.40 36.18
CA ALA A 5 9.65 -3.55 34.89
C ALA A 5 8.24 -4.07 35.16
N ASP A 6 7.23 -3.38 34.65
CA ASP A 6 5.83 -3.79 34.76
C ASP A 6 5.68 -5.16 34.05
N PRO A 7 5.38 -6.24 34.76
CA PRO A 7 5.29 -7.59 34.18
C PRO A 7 4.34 -7.67 32.99
N LEU A 8 3.35 -6.78 32.91
CA LEU A 8 2.41 -6.67 31.80
C LEU A 8 3.06 -5.98 30.58
N SER A 9 4.04 -5.10 30.79
CA SER A 9 4.81 -4.48 29.70
C SER A 9 5.61 -5.52 28.93
N ASP A 10 6.32 -6.39 29.64
CA ASP A 10 7.10 -7.47 29.05
C ASP A 10 6.21 -8.50 28.38
N CYS A 11 5.06 -8.82 28.99
CA CYS A 11 4.04 -9.68 28.39
C CYS A 11 3.51 -9.09 27.06
N THR A 12 3.28 -7.78 26.98
CA THR A 12 2.80 -7.11 25.75
C THR A 12 3.83 -7.22 24.62
N ALA A 13 5.10 -6.98 24.92
CA ALA A 13 6.19 -7.11 23.94
C ALA A 13 6.28 -8.54 23.39
N GLU A 14 6.17 -9.53 24.27
CA GLU A 14 6.23 -10.93 23.91
C GLU A 14 4.98 -11.38 23.11
N ILE A 15 3.79 -10.87 23.43
CA ILE A 15 2.57 -11.09 22.61
C ILE A 15 2.80 -10.59 21.20
N VAL A 16 3.34 -9.38 21.02
CA VAL A 16 3.67 -8.84 19.68
C VAL A 16 4.64 -9.77 18.95
N ARG A 17 5.69 -10.22 19.62
CA ARG A 17 6.69 -11.13 19.05
C ARG A 17 6.09 -12.47 18.62
N LEU A 18 5.24 -13.06 19.45
CA LEU A 18 4.65 -14.39 19.22
C LEU A 18 3.50 -14.37 18.20
N THR A 19 2.76 -13.27 18.14
CA THR A 19 1.56 -13.17 17.31
C THR A 19 1.79 -12.39 16.02
N GLY A 20 2.82 -11.56 15.94
CA GLY A 20 3.01 -10.62 14.85
C GLY A 20 2.01 -9.45 14.85
N LEU A 21 1.09 -9.39 15.83
CA LEU A 21 0.13 -8.31 15.96
C LEU A 21 0.76 -7.09 16.62
N ARG A 22 0.40 -5.90 16.16
CA ARG A 22 0.86 -4.64 16.72
C ARG A 22 -0.10 -4.15 17.79
N VAL A 23 0.39 -3.92 18.98
CA VAL A 23 -0.40 -3.30 20.04
C VAL A 23 -0.29 -1.80 19.93
N GLN A 24 -1.38 -1.15 19.55
CA GLN A 24 -1.47 0.32 19.54
C GLN A 24 -1.67 0.82 20.97
N SER A 25 -1.15 2.01 21.29
CA SER A 25 -1.22 2.59 22.64
C SER A 25 -2.66 2.70 23.18
N GLY A 26 -3.62 3.02 22.30
CA GLY A 26 -5.05 3.04 22.67
C GLY A 26 -5.66 1.67 22.98
N ASN A 27 -4.99 0.58 22.60
CA ASN A 27 -5.45 -0.80 22.84
C ASN A 27 -4.74 -1.47 24.02
N ARG A 28 -3.76 -0.81 24.64
CA ARG A 28 -2.97 -1.40 25.73
C ARG A 28 -3.83 -1.78 26.92
N ALA A 29 -4.66 -0.86 27.44
CA ALA A 29 -5.55 -1.13 28.56
C ALA A 29 -6.56 -2.24 28.24
N ARG A 30 -7.04 -2.33 26.99
CA ARG A 30 -7.92 -3.42 26.53
C ARG A 30 -7.18 -4.76 26.52
N LEU A 31 -5.92 -4.76 26.06
CA LEU A 31 -5.08 -5.96 26.07
C LEU A 31 -4.81 -6.43 27.51
N GLU A 32 -4.44 -5.53 28.41
CA GLU A 32 -4.22 -5.82 29.82
C GLU A 32 -5.48 -6.42 30.49
N SER A 33 -6.64 -5.80 30.27
CA SER A 33 -7.93 -6.32 30.76
C SER A 33 -8.24 -7.70 30.16
N HIS A 34 -7.93 -7.93 28.89
CA HIS A 34 -8.12 -9.22 28.23
C HIS A 34 -7.21 -10.30 28.83
N VAL A 35 -5.93 -9.97 29.02
CA VAL A 35 -4.96 -10.89 29.65
C VAL A 35 -5.45 -11.31 31.03
N HIS A 36 -5.88 -10.36 31.86
CA HIS A 36 -6.43 -10.66 33.19
C HIS A 36 -7.66 -11.56 33.11
N ALA A 37 -8.63 -11.21 32.28
CA ALA A 37 -9.84 -12.02 32.12
C ALA A 37 -9.54 -13.43 31.60
N ARG A 38 -8.54 -13.55 30.71
CA ARG A 38 -8.12 -14.84 30.15
C ARG A 38 -7.43 -15.71 31.20
N LEU A 39 -6.55 -15.13 32.01
CA LEU A 39 -5.90 -15.82 33.12
C LEU A 39 -6.94 -16.37 34.09
N GLN A 40 -7.89 -15.54 34.53
CA GLN A 40 -8.98 -15.97 35.43
C GLN A 40 -9.81 -17.11 34.83
N ARG A 41 -10.18 -16.99 33.53
CA ARG A 41 -11.01 -18.01 32.85
C ARG A 41 -10.28 -19.35 32.72
N LEU A 42 -8.96 -19.33 32.60
CA LEU A 42 -8.14 -20.54 32.47
C LEU A 42 -7.59 -21.07 33.80
N GLY A 43 -7.84 -20.38 34.92
CA GLY A 43 -7.25 -20.71 36.22
C GLY A 43 -5.73 -20.53 36.27
N LEU A 44 -5.19 -19.62 35.44
CA LEU A 44 -3.78 -19.29 35.39
C LEU A 44 -3.47 -18.12 36.34
N HIS A 45 -2.28 -18.12 36.90
CA HIS A 45 -1.89 -17.12 37.90
C HIS A 45 -0.88 -16.11 37.40
N ARG A 46 -0.14 -16.42 36.30
CA ARG A 46 0.93 -15.58 35.77
C ARG A 46 0.78 -15.37 34.29
N PRO A 47 1.10 -14.16 33.77
CA PRO A 47 1.06 -13.84 32.35
C PRO A 47 1.93 -14.78 31.49
N GLU A 48 3.04 -15.27 32.02
CA GLU A 48 3.98 -16.17 31.33
C GLU A 48 3.31 -17.52 30.96
N GLU A 49 2.33 -17.96 31.73
CA GLU A 49 1.57 -19.18 31.45
C GLU A 49 0.67 -18.99 30.21
N LEU A 50 0.12 -17.79 30.01
CA LEU A 50 -0.60 -17.43 28.79
C LEU A 50 0.33 -17.32 27.60
N LEU A 51 1.55 -16.77 27.78
CA LEU A 51 2.56 -16.70 26.71
C LEU A 51 3.01 -18.09 26.25
N GLN A 52 3.11 -19.06 27.13
CA GLN A 52 3.41 -20.45 26.77
C GLN A 52 2.32 -21.04 25.85
N ARG A 53 1.05 -20.68 26.08
CA ARG A 53 -0.07 -21.09 25.24
C ARG A 53 -0.04 -20.46 23.83
N LEU A 54 0.63 -19.32 23.67
CA LEU A 54 0.81 -18.62 22.38
C LEU A 54 1.99 -19.14 21.56
N ARG A 55 2.88 -19.93 22.17
CA ARG A 55 4.09 -20.44 21.48
C ARG A 55 3.72 -21.36 20.31
N PRO A 56 4.46 -21.31 19.20
CA PRO A 56 4.29 -22.25 18.09
C PRO A 56 4.42 -23.71 18.59
N GLY A 57 3.50 -24.57 18.15
CA GLY A 57 3.42 -25.97 18.59
C GLY A 57 2.57 -26.22 19.82
N SER A 58 2.07 -25.20 20.50
CA SER A 58 1.03 -25.39 21.53
C SER A 58 -0.34 -25.62 20.88
N ASP A 59 -1.11 -26.60 21.37
CA ASP A 59 -2.46 -26.90 20.89
C ASP A 59 -3.42 -25.71 20.99
N SER A 60 -3.14 -24.80 21.92
CA SER A 60 -3.94 -23.59 22.14
C SER A 60 -3.46 -22.37 21.35
N ALA A 61 -2.32 -22.43 20.66
CA ALA A 61 -1.70 -21.27 20.06
C ALA A 61 -2.59 -20.58 19.01
N ALA A 62 -3.29 -21.35 18.19
CA ALA A 62 -4.22 -20.84 17.19
C ALA A 62 -5.42 -20.11 17.82
N GLU A 63 -5.98 -20.68 18.89
CA GLU A 63 -7.12 -20.09 19.61
C GLU A 63 -6.73 -18.79 20.33
N GLU A 64 -5.62 -18.78 21.06
CA GLU A 64 -5.18 -17.59 21.79
C GLU A 64 -4.80 -16.45 20.82
N ARG A 65 -4.14 -16.76 19.70
CA ARG A 65 -3.83 -15.80 18.65
C ARG A 65 -5.09 -15.20 18.02
N ARG A 66 -6.10 -16.05 17.76
CA ARG A 66 -7.39 -15.60 17.26
C ARG A 66 -8.07 -14.59 18.19
N LEU A 67 -8.13 -14.92 19.48
CA LEU A 67 -8.74 -14.04 20.50
C LEU A 67 -8.04 -12.68 20.57
N LEU A 68 -6.70 -12.68 20.46
CA LEU A 68 -5.93 -11.45 20.41
C LEU A 68 -6.14 -10.66 19.10
N ALA A 69 -6.26 -11.35 17.96
CA ALA A 69 -6.57 -10.70 16.69
C ALA A 69 -7.96 -10.04 16.73
N GLU A 70 -8.98 -10.72 17.23
CA GLU A 70 -10.32 -10.16 17.42
C GLU A 70 -10.34 -8.94 18.36
N LEU A 71 -9.48 -8.92 19.36
CA LEU A 71 -9.36 -7.83 20.32
C LEU A 71 -8.65 -6.61 19.75
N LEU A 72 -7.54 -6.84 19.02
CA LEU A 72 -6.61 -5.79 18.61
C LEU A 72 -6.95 -5.21 17.23
N THR A 73 -7.81 -5.86 16.45
CA THR A 73 -8.29 -5.34 15.17
C THR A 73 -9.64 -4.66 15.35
N THR A 74 -9.85 -3.57 14.61
CA THR A 74 -11.16 -2.96 14.50
C THR A 74 -11.84 -3.53 13.26
N GLY A 75 -12.98 -4.19 13.43
CA GLY A 75 -13.76 -4.76 12.33
C GLY A 75 -14.52 -3.71 11.50
N GLU A 76 -14.05 -2.46 11.44
CA GLU A 76 -14.73 -1.40 10.73
C GLU A 76 -14.66 -1.60 9.21
N THR A 77 -15.83 -1.78 8.60
CA THR A 77 -15.97 -1.96 7.16
C THR A 77 -17.29 -1.37 6.68
N PHE A 78 -17.40 -1.07 5.38
CA PHE A 78 -18.62 -0.57 4.74
C PHE A 78 -18.59 -0.82 3.23
N PHE A 79 -19.77 -0.80 2.59
CA PHE A 79 -19.89 -1.01 1.15
C PHE A 79 -19.17 0.05 0.35
N MET A 80 -18.47 -0.38 -0.71
CA MET A 80 -17.69 0.48 -1.61
C MET A 80 -16.63 1.33 -0.88
N ARG A 81 -16.07 0.81 0.25
CA ARG A 81 -15.00 1.47 0.98
C ARG A 81 -13.83 1.73 0.04
N ASP A 82 -13.31 2.99 0.06
CA ASP A 82 -12.30 3.46 -0.86
C ASP A 82 -12.79 3.43 -2.32
N ARG A 83 -13.63 4.42 -2.64
CA ARG A 83 -14.26 4.52 -3.98
C ARG A 83 -13.25 4.55 -5.12
N GLY A 84 -12.07 5.17 -4.89
CA GLY A 84 -11.03 5.21 -5.93
C GLY A 84 -10.54 3.81 -6.29
N GLN A 85 -10.28 2.96 -5.30
CA GLN A 85 -9.92 1.57 -5.56
C GLN A 85 -11.10 0.78 -6.16
N MET A 86 -12.34 1.05 -5.71
CA MET A 86 -13.52 0.41 -6.30
C MET A 86 -13.77 0.86 -7.74
N GLN A 87 -13.54 2.12 -8.08
CA GLN A 87 -13.58 2.63 -9.46
C GLN A 87 -12.47 2.01 -10.31
N LEU A 88 -11.26 1.88 -9.79
CA LEU A 88 -10.16 1.18 -10.44
C LEU A 88 -10.51 -0.29 -10.73
N LEU A 89 -11.10 -0.98 -9.74
CA LEU A 89 -11.60 -2.35 -9.91
C LEU A 89 -12.67 -2.41 -10.99
N GLN A 90 -13.67 -1.54 -10.93
CA GLN A 90 -14.80 -1.51 -11.87
C GLN A 90 -14.40 -1.14 -13.30
N GLY A 91 -13.55 -0.10 -13.45
CA GLY A 91 -13.24 0.49 -14.75
C GLY A 91 -12.04 -0.15 -15.46
N HIS A 92 -11.15 -0.81 -14.73
CA HIS A 92 -9.89 -1.31 -15.29
C HIS A 92 -9.53 -2.74 -14.92
N LEU A 93 -9.46 -3.06 -13.61
CA LEU A 93 -8.87 -4.34 -13.19
C LEU A 93 -9.80 -5.51 -13.47
N LEU A 94 -11.07 -5.44 -13.07
CA LEU A 94 -12.04 -6.51 -13.31
C LEU A 94 -12.34 -6.70 -14.80
N PRO A 95 -12.59 -5.66 -15.62
CA PRO A 95 -12.76 -5.84 -17.06
C PRO A 95 -11.55 -6.51 -17.73
N ARG A 96 -10.33 -6.09 -17.35
CA ARG A 96 -9.10 -6.70 -17.85
C ARG A 96 -8.98 -8.17 -17.46
N LEU A 97 -9.22 -8.53 -16.20
CA LEU A 97 -9.17 -9.92 -15.73
C LEU A 97 -10.24 -10.77 -16.41
N ILE A 98 -11.46 -10.26 -16.58
CA ILE A 98 -12.53 -10.96 -17.30
C ILE A 98 -12.11 -11.25 -18.74
N GLU A 99 -11.51 -10.27 -19.43
CA GLU A 99 -11.02 -10.48 -20.80
C GLU A 99 -9.85 -11.45 -20.86
N GLU A 100 -8.86 -11.34 -19.97
CA GLU A 100 -7.73 -12.28 -19.85
C GLU A 100 -8.20 -13.74 -19.60
N ARG A 101 -9.33 -13.91 -18.91
CA ARG A 101 -9.87 -15.23 -18.52
C ARG A 101 -11.07 -15.69 -19.36
N ARG A 102 -11.44 -14.94 -20.39
CA ARG A 102 -12.62 -15.22 -21.24
C ARG A 102 -12.57 -16.61 -21.88
N GLY A 103 -11.41 -17.04 -22.32
CA GLY A 103 -11.23 -18.36 -22.95
C GLY A 103 -11.44 -19.51 -22.00
N GLU A 104 -11.06 -19.35 -20.73
CA GLU A 104 -11.18 -20.39 -19.69
C GLU A 104 -12.52 -20.31 -18.93
N ARG A 105 -13.22 -19.16 -19.02
CA ARG A 105 -14.44 -18.84 -18.26
C ARG A 105 -14.28 -19.15 -16.76
N ARG A 106 -13.12 -18.83 -16.22
CA ARG A 106 -12.80 -19.05 -14.81
C ARG A 106 -12.22 -17.80 -14.22
N LEU A 107 -12.77 -17.35 -13.08
CA LEU A 107 -12.28 -16.18 -12.36
C LEU A 107 -12.32 -16.46 -10.85
N ALA A 108 -11.19 -16.34 -10.19
CA ALA A 108 -11.04 -16.61 -8.77
C ALA A 108 -10.52 -15.37 -8.03
N ILE A 109 -11.33 -14.84 -7.10
CA ILE A 109 -11.07 -13.61 -6.36
C ILE A 109 -11.20 -13.86 -4.87
N TRP A 110 -10.27 -13.31 -4.11
CA TRP A 110 -10.25 -13.42 -2.66
C TRP A 110 -10.19 -12.04 -1.99
N SER A 111 -11.16 -11.74 -1.13
CA SER A 111 -11.17 -10.61 -0.19
C SER A 111 -10.73 -11.16 1.17
N SER A 112 -9.47 -10.93 1.53
CA SER A 112 -8.86 -11.41 2.76
C SER A 112 -9.06 -10.39 3.89
N ALA A 113 -9.26 -10.87 5.13
CA ALA A 113 -9.63 -10.03 6.28
C ALA A 113 -10.90 -9.18 6.02
N CYS A 114 -11.94 -9.82 5.47
CA CYS A 114 -13.14 -9.16 4.96
C CYS A 114 -14.12 -8.68 6.03
N SER A 115 -13.86 -8.95 7.31
CA SER A 115 -14.73 -8.60 8.44
C SER A 115 -16.18 -9.09 8.23
N THR A 116 -17.15 -8.21 8.26
CA THR A 116 -18.58 -8.52 8.08
C THR A 116 -19.02 -8.61 6.61
N GLY A 117 -18.08 -8.66 5.67
CA GLY A 117 -18.29 -9.07 4.27
C GLY A 117 -18.62 -7.95 3.30
N GLU A 118 -18.67 -6.68 3.72
CA GLU A 118 -19.03 -5.55 2.85
C GLU A 118 -18.07 -5.40 1.67
N GLU A 119 -16.74 -5.66 1.84
CA GLU A 119 -15.77 -5.64 0.76
C GLU A 119 -16.03 -6.75 -0.25
N THR A 120 -16.20 -7.99 0.24
CA THR A 120 -16.51 -9.15 -0.62
C THR A 120 -17.78 -8.92 -1.42
N TYR A 121 -18.82 -8.39 -0.79
CA TYR A 121 -20.08 -8.09 -1.48
C TYR A 121 -20.00 -6.85 -2.38
N SER A 122 -19.13 -5.91 -2.11
CA SER A 122 -18.82 -4.84 -3.06
C SER A 122 -18.24 -5.40 -4.35
N LEU A 123 -17.32 -6.38 -4.26
CA LEU A 123 -16.83 -7.11 -5.43
C LEU A 123 -17.94 -7.89 -6.13
N ALA A 124 -18.82 -8.57 -5.38
CA ALA A 124 -19.98 -9.27 -5.95
C ALA A 124 -20.90 -8.35 -6.75
N ILE A 125 -21.16 -7.14 -6.23
CA ILE A 125 -21.95 -6.12 -6.92
C ILE A 125 -21.27 -5.68 -8.23
N LEU A 126 -19.95 -5.43 -8.21
CA LEU A 126 -19.19 -5.06 -9.40
C LEU A 126 -19.21 -6.18 -10.45
N LEU A 127 -18.94 -7.42 -10.02
CA LEU A 127 -18.94 -8.59 -10.90
C LEU A 127 -20.34 -8.89 -11.47
N HIS A 128 -21.39 -8.72 -10.67
CA HIS A 128 -22.77 -8.89 -11.14
C HIS A 128 -23.11 -7.92 -12.29
N ALA A 129 -22.55 -6.71 -12.26
CA ALA A 129 -22.75 -5.72 -13.31
C ALA A 129 -21.84 -5.95 -14.53
N LEU A 130 -20.59 -6.37 -14.32
CA LEU A 130 -19.59 -6.52 -15.38
C LEU A 130 -19.66 -7.88 -16.11
N LEU A 131 -20.26 -8.89 -15.49
CA LEU A 131 -20.31 -10.27 -16.01
C LEU A 131 -21.77 -10.76 -16.09
N PRO A 132 -22.53 -10.30 -17.09
CA PRO A 132 -23.94 -10.68 -17.25
C PRO A 132 -24.11 -12.18 -17.51
N ASP A 133 -23.15 -12.81 -18.17
CA ASP A 133 -23.05 -14.24 -18.47
C ASP A 133 -22.37 -15.07 -17.38
N ARG A 134 -22.30 -14.55 -16.14
CA ARG A 134 -21.59 -15.18 -15.00
C ARG A 134 -22.02 -16.62 -14.68
N HIS A 135 -23.20 -17.04 -15.13
CA HIS A 135 -23.68 -18.40 -14.93
C HIS A 135 -22.90 -19.44 -15.78
N ASP A 136 -22.24 -18.96 -16.84
CA ASP A 136 -21.39 -19.78 -17.70
C ASP A 136 -19.93 -19.79 -17.23
N TRP A 137 -19.63 -19.15 -16.10
CA TRP A 137 -18.29 -19.01 -15.54
C TRP A 137 -18.12 -19.82 -14.26
N ASP A 138 -16.96 -20.43 -14.09
CA ASP A 138 -16.47 -20.89 -12.78
C ASP A 138 -16.01 -19.68 -11.98
N LEU A 139 -16.97 -18.96 -11.38
CA LEU A 139 -16.71 -17.76 -10.59
C LEU A 139 -16.54 -18.12 -9.12
N ARG A 140 -15.31 -17.99 -8.61
CA ARG A 140 -15.00 -18.16 -7.19
C ARG A 140 -14.73 -16.82 -6.54
N LEU A 141 -15.66 -16.33 -5.73
CA LEU A 141 -15.50 -15.14 -4.90
C LEU A 141 -15.49 -15.54 -3.43
N ILE A 142 -14.33 -15.42 -2.80
CA ILE A 142 -14.08 -15.88 -1.43
C ILE A 142 -13.88 -14.67 -0.53
N GLY A 143 -14.60 -14.61 0.58
CA GLY A 143 -14.33 -13.72 1.70
C GLY A 143 -13.76 -14.52 2.86
N SER A 144 -12.74 -14.03 3.53
CA SER A 144 -12.25 -14.71 4.73
C SER A 144 -11.88 -13.72 5.83
N ASP A 145 -12.06 -14.18 7.07
CA ASP A 145 -11.65 -13.46 8.26
C ASP A 145 -11.33 -14.45 9.39
N VAL A 146 -10.56 -14.01 10.38
CA VAL A 146 -10.27 -14.81 11.58
C VAL A 146 -11.47 -14.84 12.52
N ASN A 147 -12.30 -13.81 12.48
CA ASN A 147 -13.45 -13.60 13.35
C ASN A 147 -14.69 -14.36 12.85
N ALA A 148 -15.04 -15.46 13.51
CA ALA A 148 -16.17 -16.28 13.14
C ALA A 148 -17.52 -15.53 13.21
N SER A 149 -17.73 -14.68 14.23
CA SER A 149 -18.97 -13.93 14.38
C SER A 149 -19.14 -12.84 13.32
N ALA A 150 -18.05 -12.26 12.83
CA ALA A 150 -18.09 -11.37 11.68
C ALA A 150 -18.51 -12.13 10.41
N LEU A 151 -17.97 -13.33 10.18
CA LEU A 151 -18.35 -14.17 9.06
C LEU A 151 -19.80 -14.66 9.11
N GLU A 152 -20.37 -14.88 10.29
CA GLU A 152 -21.81 -15.17 10.43
C GLU A 152 -22.66 -14.00 9.93
N ARG A 153 -22.30 -12.76 10.29
CA ARG A 153 -22.96 -11.55 9.75
C ARG A 153 -22.78 -11.43 8.24
N ALA A 154 -21.58 -11.72 7.73
CA ALA A 154 -21.32 -11.75 6.29
C ALA A 154 -22.25 -12.73 5.58
N ARG A 155 -22.39 -13.96 6.08
CA ARG A 155 -23.28 -14.99 5.50
C ARG A 155 -24.74 -14.59 5.55
N ALA A 156 -25.17 -13.94 6.65
CA ALA A 156 -26.54 -13.42 6.78
C ALA A 156 -26.85 -12.33 5.72
N GLY A 157 -25.84 -11.53 5.35
CA GLY A 157 -26.00 -10.47 4.37
C GLY A 157 -26.98 -9.38 4.78
N VAL A 158 -27.10 -9.10 6.09
CA VAL A 158 -28.02 -8.11 6.67
C VAL A 158 -27.21 -7.01 7.35
N TYR A 159 -27.45 -5.77 6.95
CA TYR A 159 -26.60 -4.62 7.28
C TYR A 159 -27.43 -3.43 7.80
N GLY A 160 -26.84 -2.67 8.71
CA GLY A 160 -27.39 -1.40 9.19
C GLY A 160 -27.01 -0.23 8.30
N GLU A 161 -27.52 0.96 8.61
CA GLU A 161 -27.22 2.20 7.89
C GLU A 161 -25.71 2.54 7.89
N TRP A 162 -24.99 2.17 8.94
CA TRP A 162 -23.56 2.42 9.06
C TRP A 162 -22.73 1.68 7.99
N SER A 163 -23.10 0.43 7.67
CA SER A 163 -22.45 -0.33 6.58
C SER A 163 -22.74 0.25 5.18
N LEU A 164 -23.83 1.02 5.05
CA LEU A 164 -24.26 1.66 3.81
C LEU A 164 -23.95 3.15 3.76
N ARG A 165 -23.14 3.67 4.71
CA ARG A 165 -22.73 5.07 4.69
C ARG A 165 -22.03 5.39 3.38
N GLY A 166 -22.38 6.53 2.79
CA GLY A 166 -21.87 6.96 1.50
C GLY A 166 -22.44 6.27 0.27
N SER A 167 -23.38 5.35 0.43
CA SER A 167 -24.20 4.87 -0.69
C SER A 167 -25.45 5.75 -0.85
N ASP A 168 -25.80 6.02 -2.10
CA ASP A 168 -27.04 6.74 -2.41
C ASP A 168 -28.28 5.82 -2.35
N ALA A 169 -29.45 6.43 -2.46
CA ALA A 169 -30.72 5.70 -2.42
C ALA A 169 -30.87 4.73 -3.61
N ALA A 170 -30.35 5.08 -4.78
CA ALA A 170 -30.43 4.26 -5.98
C ALA A 170 -29.58 2.99 -5.84
N PHE A 171 -28.36 3.10 -5.28
CA PHE A 171 -27.52 1.97 -4.95
C PHE A 171 -28.21 1.01 -3.97
N ARG A 172 -28.79 1.54 -2.90
CA ARG A 172 -29.50 0.74 -1.89
C ARG A 172 -30.69 0.00 -2.50
N GLN A 173 -31.55 0.70 -3.25
CA GLN A 173 -32.71 0.11 -3.91
C GLN A 173 -32.33 -0.97 -4.93
N ARG A 174 -31.24 -0.78 -5.67
CA ARG A 174 -30.76 -1.72 -6.69
C ARG A 174 -30.23 -3.01 -6.09
N HIS A 175 -29.48 -2.93 -4.99
CA HIS A 175 -28.71 -4.08 -4.49
C HIS A 175 -29.26 -4.68 -3.20
N PHE A 176 -30.18 -4.00 -2.52
CA PHE A 176 -30.71 -4.44 -1.25
C PHE A 176 -32.25 -4.45 -1.25
N THR A 177 -32.80 -5.16 -0.28
CA THR A 177 -34.23 -5.10 0.09
C THR A 177 -34.34 -4.66 1.52
N ARG A 178 -35.38 -3.86 1.84
CA ARG A 178 -35.64 -3.42 3.22
C ARG A 178 -36.00 -4.62 4.09
N HIS A 179 -35.40 -4.71 5.28
CA HIS A 179 -35.65 -5.74 6.27
C HIS A 179 -35.82 -5.08 7.66
N GLY A 180 -37.00 -4.67 7.98
CA GLY A 180 -37.26 -3.82 9.14
C GLY A 180 -36.50 -2.49 9.03
N TRP A 181 -35.65 -2.20 10.03
CA TRP A 181 -34.76 -1.03 10.05
C TRP A 181 -33.38 -1.30 9.42
N GLN A 182 -33.16 -2.54 8.92
CA GLN A 182 -31.93 -2.96 8.24
C GLN A 182 -32.15 -3.17 6.75
N TRP A 183 -31.05 -3.49 6.06
CA TRP A 183 -31.00 -3.78 4.63
C TRP A 183 -30.45 -5.18 4.40
N ARG A 184 -31.17 -6.00 3.66
CA ARG A 184 -30.70 -7.34 3.25
C ARG A 184 -30.21 -7.27 1.81
N LEU A 185 -29.00 -7.77 1.57
CA LEU A 185 -28.44 -7.90 0.23
C LEU A 185 -29.31 -8.86 -0.60
N ARG A 186 -29.57 -8.48 -1.87
CA ARG A 186 -30.39 -9.30 -2.77
C ARG A 186 -29.72 -10.65 -3.02
N GLU A 187 -30.55 -11.69 -3.07
CA GLU A 187 -30.12 -13.09 -3.15
C GLU A 187 -29.17 -13.40 -4.31
N PRO A 188 -29.39 -12.90 -5.57
CA PRO A 188 -28.48 -13.18 -6.68
C PRO A 188 -27.04 -12.69 -6.42
N ILE A 189 -26.87 -11.61 -5.66
CA ILE A 189 -25.55 -11.06 -5.29
C ILE A 189 -25.00 -11.84 -4.08
N ARG A 190 -25.85 -12.13 -3.09
CA ARG A 190 -25.45 -12.82 -1.87
C ARG A 190 -24.87 -14.21 -2.17
N ARG A 191 -25.46 -14.96 -3.12
CA ARG A 191 -25.01 -16.30 -3.54
C ARG A 191 -23.67 -16.33 -4.27
N MET A 192 -23.18 -15.18 -4.76
CA MET A 192 -21.90 -15.13 -5.47
C MET A 192 -20.70 -15.30 -4.53
N ALA A 193 -20.85 -15.01 -3.24
CA ALA A 193 -19.75 -15.01 -2.28
C ALA A 193 -19.81 -16.24 -1.36
N ARG A 194 -18.64 -16.83 -1.09
CA ARG A 194 -18.43 -17.85 -0.05
C ARG A 194 -17.57 -17.27 1.05
N PHE A 195 -17.85 -17.63 2.29
CA PHE A 195 -17.09 -17.14 3.45
C PHE A 195 -16.45 -18.32 4.19
N THR A 196 -15.14 -18.23 4.38
CA THR A 196 -14.33 -19.22 5.10
C THR A 196 -13.55 -18.54 6.23
N ARG A 197 -13.30 -19.28 7.29
CA ARG A 197 -12.47 -18.78 8.38
C ARG A 197 -11.01 -19.03 8.06
N GLN A 198 -10.20 -17.96 8.04
CA GLN A 198 -8.78 -18.02 7.70
C GLN A 198 -7.98 -17.08 8.60
N ASP A 199 -6.90 -17.59 9.17
CA ASP A 199 -5.87 -16.80 9.85
C ASP A 199 -4.72 -16.53 8.86
N LEU A 200 -4.53 -15.27 8.45
CA LEU A 200 -3.46 -14.87 7.51
C LEU A 200 -2.05 -15.00 8.12
N LEU A 201 -1.95 -15.18 9.43
CA LEU A 201 -0.69 -15.44 10.12
C LEU A 201 -0.33 -16.93 10.14
N GLN A 202 -1.22 -17.81 9.68
CA GLN A 202 -0.97 -19.24 9.53
C GLN A 202 0.10 -19.49 8.45
N ALA A 203 0.96 -20.48 8.65
CA ALA A 203 2.14 -20.71 7.81
C ALA A 203 1.78 -21.05 6.35
N ASP A 204 0.79 -21.90 6.12
CA ASP A 204 0.38 -22.32 4.78
C ASP A 204 -1.13 -22.11 4.59
N LEU A 205 -1.47 -21.11 3.80
CA LEU A 205 -2.86 -20.74 3.50
C LEU A 205 -3.50 -21.72 2.49
N VAL A 206 -2.72 -22.24 1.56
CA VAL A 206 -3.21 -23.16 0.52
C VAL A 206 -3.47 -24.54 1.11
N ALA A 207 -2.60 -25.01 1.99
CA ALA A 207 -2.83 -26.28 2.70
C ALA A 207 -4.08 -26.22 3.59
N ALA A 208 -4.35 -25.04 4.19
CA ALA A 208 -5.53 -24.82 5.02
C ALA A 208 -6.84 -24.73 4.21
N ASP A 209 -6.80 -24.12 3.03
CA ASP A 209 -7.93 -24.03 2.09
C ASP A 209 -7.40 -24.09 0.62
N PRO A 210 -7.50 -25.22 -0.05
CA PRO A 210 -7.06 -25.37 -1.45
C PRO A 210 -7.75 -24.43 -2.44
N ASN A 211 -8.92 -23.88 -2.10
CA ASN A 211 -9.59 -22.87 -2.92
C ASN A 211 -8.83 -21.54 -2.99
N LEU A 212 -7.86 -21.32 -2.10
CA LEU A 212 -6.99 -20.15 -2.10
C LEU A 212 -5.78 -20.29 -3.03
N SER A 213 -5.74 -21.31 -3.87
CA SER A 213 -4.68 -21.52 -4.87
C SER A 213 -5.07 -20.98 -6.24
N GLY A 214 -4.10 -20.40 -6.97
CA GLY A 214 -4.25 -19.98 -8.35
C GLY A 214 -5.24 -18.81 -8.54
N LEU A 215 -5.26 -17.88 -7.61
CA LEU A 215 -6.17 -16.74 -7.60
C LEU A 215 -5.77 -15.68 -8.63
N ASP A 216 -6.78 -15.08 -9.28
CA ASP A 216 -6.62 -14.01 -10.24
C ASP A 216 -6.45 -12.64 -9.56
N LEU A 217 -7.14 -12.45 -8.42
CA LEU A 217 -7.12 -11.20 -7.67
C LEU A 217 -7.25 -11.47 -6.18
N ILE A 218 -6.40 -10.84 -5.38
CA ILE A 218 -6.52 -10.82 -3.93
C ILE A 218 -6.64 -9.36 -3.47
N LEU A 219 -7.61 -9.09 -2.61
CA LEU A 219 -7.69 -7.86 -1.83
C LEU A 219 -7.26 -8.16 -0.39
N CYS A 220 -6.29 -7.41 0.11
CA CYS A 220 -5.88 -7.42 1.52
C CYS A 220 -5.79 -5.97 1.99
N ARG A 221 -6.92 -5.41 2.38
CA ARG A 221 -7.06 -3.97 2.64
C ARG A 221 -7.39 -3.69 4.09
N ASN A 222 -6.75 -2.65 4.64
CA ASN A 222 -6.97 -2.19 6.00
C ASN A 222 -6.70 -3.25 7.09
N PHE A 223 -5.81 -4.19 6.79
CA PHE A 223 -5.41 -5.26 7.70
C PHE A 223 -3.92 -5.17 8.10
N LEU A 224 -3.01 -4.87 7.17
CA LEU A 224 -1.56 -4.85 7.46
C LEU A 224 -1.17 -3.77 8.49
N ILE A 225 -2.02 -2.77 8.68
CA ILE A 225 -1.84 -1.73 9.71
C ILE A 225 -1.82 -2.29 11.15
N TYR A 226 -2.39 -3.47 11.36
CA TYR A 226 -2.40 -4.15 12.66
C TYR A 226 -1.21 -5.08 12.87
N LEU A 227 -0.30 -5.18 11.91
CA LEU A 227 0.81 -6.11 11.96
C LEU A 227 2.14 -5.40 12.23
N ALA A 228 3.02 -6.10 12.92
CA ALA A 228 4.43 -5.73 13.03
C ALA A 228 5.14 -5.94 11.66
N PRO A 229 6.20 -5.16 11.33
CA PRO A 229 6.83 -5.23 10.01
C PRO A 229 7.27 -6.63 9.55
N PRO A 230 7.84 -7.51 10.41
CA PRO A 230 8.17 -8.87 9.98
C PRO A 230 6.94 -9.70 9.60
N ALA A 231 5.82 -9.51 10.32
CA ALA A 231 4.57 -10.21 10.02
C ALA A 231 3.93 -9.70 8.71
N VAL A 232 4.06 -8.41 8.40
CA VAL A 232 3.66 -7.85 7.09
C VAL A 232 4.36 -8.58 5.97
N ALA A 233 5.69 -8.71 6.03
CA ALA A 233 6.48 -9.40 5.01
C ALA A 233 6.00 -10.85 4.81
N ALA A 234 5.84 -11.58 5.91
CA ALA A 234 5.38 -12.98 5.87
C ALA A 234 3.96 -13.13 5.30
N VAL A 235 3.04 -12.24 5.65
CA VAL A 235 1.66 -12.26 5.10
C VAL A 235 1.68 -11.97 3.61
N VAL A 236 2.44 -10.98 3.16
CA VAL A 236 2.54 -10.63 1.74
C VAL A 236 3.12 -11.78 0.92
N GLU A 237 4.13 -12.48 1.43
CA GLU A 237 4.70 -13.67 0.79
C GLU A 237 3.66 -14.78 0.63
N ARG A 238 2.90 -15.08 1.69
CA ARG A 238 1.83 -16.09 1.67
C ARG A 238 0.72 -15.74 0.69
N LEU A 239 0.26 -14.48 0.67
CA LEU A 239 -0.73 -14.01 -0.30
C LEU A 239 -0.20 -14.12 -1.73
N THR A 240 1.08 -13.83 -1.95
CA THR A 240 1.73 -13.97 -3.26
C THR A 240 1.77 -15.43 -3.71
N ALA A 241 1.98 -16.37 -2.79
CA ALA A 241 1.94 -17.82 -3.09
C ALA A 241 0.55 -18.27 -3.57
N CYS A 242 -0.52 -17.68 -3.04
CA CYS A 242 -1.91 -17.96 -3.43
C CYS A 242 -2.26 -17.48 -4.84
N LEU A 243 -1.54 -16.49 -5.38
CA LEU A 243 -1.79 -15.95 -6.72
C LEU A 243 -1.29 -16.89 -7.82
N ARG A 244 -2.02 -16.95 -8.94
CA ARG A 244 -1.46 -17.44 -10.20
C ARG A 244 -0.39 -16.48 -10.74
N ASP A 245 0.41 -16.91 -11.66
CA ASP A 245 1.30 -16.03 -12.41
C ASP A 245 0.47 -15.01 -13.20
N GLY A 246 0.85 -13.74 -13.12
CA GLY A 246 0.09 -12.63 -13.65
C GLY A 246 -1.12 -12.21 -12.79
N GLY A 247 -1.43 -12.88 -11.69
CA GLY A 247 -2.47 -12.51 -10.74
C GLY A 247 -2.17 -11.19 -10.02
N LEU A 248 -3.20 -10.55 -9.49
CA LEU A 248 -3.15 -9.22 -8.90
C LEU A 248 -3.33 -9.24 -7.39
N LEU A 249 -2.60 -8.37 -6.69
CA LEU A 249 -2.72 -8.14 -5.25
C LEU A 249 -2.94 -6.65 -4.99
N LEU A 250 -4.02 -6.32 -4.31
CA LEU A 250 -4.40 -4.95 -3.97
C LEU A 250 -4.42 -4.77 -2.46
N PHE A 251 -3.62 -3.81 -1.98
CA PHE A 251 -3.57 -3.41 -0.57
C PHE A 251 -4.29 -2.09 -0.34
N GLY A 252 -4.59 -1.79 0.91
CA GLY A 252 -4.99 -0.45 1.30
C GLY A 252 -3.84 0.57 1.11
N HIS A 253 -4.20 1.84 0.97
CA HIS A 253 -3.22 2.90 0.76
C HIS A 253 -2.15 2.92 1.86
N ALA A 254 -0.88 2.98 1.46
CA ALA A 254 0.30 3.08 2.32
C ALA A 254 0.47 1.94 3.36
N GLU A 255 -0.21 0.79 3.20
CA GLU A 255 -0.11 -0.33 4.15
C GLU A 255 1.21 -1.09 4.03
N LEU A 256 1.75 -1.24 2.83
CA LEU A 256 3.05 -1.90 2.61
C LEU A 256 4.23 -1.04 3.06
N GLY A 257 4.06 0.26 3.07
CA GLY A 257 5.12 1.18 3.41
C GLY A 257 6.36 1.04 2.53
N ALA A 258 7.53 0.80 3.17
CA ALA A 258 8.79 0.54 2.44
C ALA A 258 8.99 -0.93 2.06
N HIS A 259 8.10 -1.83 2.45
CA HIS A 259 8.20 -3.23 2.09
C HIS A 259 8.05 -3.41 0.58
N ARG A 260 9.01 -4.12 -0.03
CA ARG A 260 9.01 -4.45 -1.46
C ARG A 260 8.87 -5.95 -1.59
N PRO A 261 7.67 -6.42 -1.96
CA PRO A 261 7.43 -7.85 -2.07
C PRO A 261 8.26 -8.46 -3.20
N ALA A 262 9.03 -9.51 -2.89
CA ALA A 262 9.71 -10.28 -3.92
C ALA A 262 8.69 -10.97 -4.84
N GLY A 263 8.99 -11.05 -6.12
CA GLY A 263 8.11 -11.70 -7.10
C GLY A 263 6.86 -10.92 -7.49
N LEU A 264 6.66 -9.71 -6.96
CA LEU A 264 5.58 -8.81 -7.33
C LEU A 264 6.12 -7.57 -8.06
N ARG A 265 5.44 -7.17 -9.13
CA ARG A 265 5.68 -5.93 -9.86
C ARG A 265 4.56 -4.94 -9.57
N ALA A 266 4.92 -3.74 -9.14
CA ALA A 266 3.97 -2.66 -8.94
C ALA A 266 3.44 -2.11 -10.26
N GLU A 267 2.12 -1.97 -10.37
CA GLU A 267 1.42 -1.25 -11.43
C GLU A 267 0.76 -0.03 -10.78
N MET A 268 1.14 1.17 -11.23
CA MET A 268 0.66 2.41 -10.65
C MET A 268 -0.55 2.95 -11.40
N TYR A 269 -1.57 3.29 -10.65
CA TYR A 269 -2.77 3.96 -11.14
C TYR A 269 -2.99 5.23 -10.35
N PRO A 270 -3.66 6.25 -10.91
CA PRO A 270 -3.97 7.46 -10.15
C PRO A 270 -4.71 7.19 -8.84
N GLN A 271 -5.51 6.11 -8.81
CA GLN A 271 -6.30 5.73 -7.65
C GLN A 271 -5.56 4.82 -6.66
N SER A 272 -4.55 4.05 -7.08
CA SER A 272 -3.87 3.08 -6.22
C SER A 272 -2.65 2.44 -6.88
N VAL A 273 -1.85 1.75 -6.08
CA VAL A 273 -0.82 0.81 -6.56
C VAL A 273 -1.38 -0.61 -6.47
N VAL A 274 -1.26 -1.34 -7.55
CA VAL A 274 -1.67 -2.75 -7.67
C VAL A 274 -0.40 -3.57 -7.92
N TYR A 275 -0.29 -4.72 -7.30
CA TYR A 275 0.87 -5.58 -7.43
C TYR A 275 0.52 -6.79 -8.30
N ARG A 276 1.31 -7.03 -9.35
CA ARG A 276 1.15 -8.18 -10.25
C ARG A 276 2.23 -9.22 -9.96
N LYS A 277 1.83 -10.47 -9.77
CA LYS A 277 2.78 -11.58 -9.65
C LYS A 277 3.56 -11.75 -10.96
N ALA A 278 4.87 -11.61 -10.89
CA ALA A 278 5.74 -11.83 -12.03
C ALA A 278 5.74 -13.34 -12.38
N PRO A 279 5.76 -13.70 -13.68
CA PRO A 279 6.03 -15.08 -14.04
C PRO A 279 7.42 -15.47 -13.53
N PRO A 280 7.66 -16.75 -13.21
CA PRO A 280 8.99 -17.22 -12.84
C PRO A 280 9.96 -16.85 -13.97
N LEU A 281 11.13 -16.32 -13.60
CA LEU A 281 12.18 -16.09 -14.57
C LEU A 281 12.43 -17.42 -15.30
N PRO A 282 12.53 -17.45 -16.65
CA PRO A 282 12.91 -18.66 -17.34
C PRO A 282 14.23 -19.13 -16.74
N SER A 283 14.23 -20.33 -16.16
CA SER A 283 15.45 -20.99 -15.75
C SER A 283 16.33 -21.09 -16.97
N HIS A 284 17.39 -20.28 -17.05
CA HIS A 284 18.41 -20.51 -18.06
C HIS A 284 18.85 -21.96 -17.87
N PRO A 285 18.81 -22.81 -18.93
CA PRO A 285 19.43 -24.10 -18.84
C PRO A 285 20.87 -23.85 -18.42
N ALA A 286 21.27 -24.53 -17.34
CA ALA A 286 22.63 -24.44 -16.82
C ALA A 286 23.58 -24.53 -18.02
N SER A 287 24.38 -23.48 -18.18
CA SER A 287 25.43 -23.41 -19.18
C SER A 287 26.13 -24.75 -19.22
N LEU A 288 26.06 -25.43 -20.35
CA LEU A 288 26.82 -26.63 -20.62
C LEU A 288 28.26 -26.39 -20.16
N ALA A 289 28.66 -27.12 -19.13
CA ALA A 289 30.07 -27.14 -18.73
C ALA A 289 30.91 -27.45 -19.96
N PRO A 290 32.03 -26.74 -20.22
CA PRO A 290 32.90 -27.06 -21.32
C PRO A 290 33.44 -28.48 -21.11
N SER A 291 33.17 -29.38 -22.08
CA SER A 291 33.70 -30.71 -22.10
C SER A 291 35.23 -30.67 -22.02
N PRO A 292 35.89 -31.50 -21.22
CA PRO A 292 37.35 -31.55 -21.19
C PRO A 292 37.86 -32.07 -22.51
N SER A 293 38.51 -31.22 -23.30
CA SER A 293 39.24 -31.62 -24.49
C SER A 293 40.43 -32.49 -24.08
N SER A 294 40.38 -33.73 -24.50
CA SER A 294 41.44 -34.72 -24.40
C SER A 294 42.74 -34.20 -25.03
N GLY A 295 43.77 -34.16 -24.20
CA GLY A 295 45.12 -33.78 -24.62
C GLY A 295 45.73 -34.75 -25.61
N ARG A 296 46.50 -34.24 -26.56
CA ARG A 296 47.62 -34.90 -27.15
C ARG A 296 48.86 -34.03 -27.12
N SER A 297 49.85 -34.62 -26.50
CA SER A 297 51.22 -34.15 -26.31
C SER A 297 51.98 -34.06 -27.65
N SER A 298 52.75 -33.03 -27.84
CA SER A 298 54.12 -33.16 -28.39
C SER A 298 54.90 -31.83 -28.20
N GLY A 299 56.03 -31.97 -27.66
CA GLY A 299 56.96 -31.01 -27.10
C GLY A 299 57.78 -30.16 -28.11
N PRO A 300 59.00 -29.70 -27.79
CA PRO A 300 59.26 -28.29 -27.61
C PRO A 300 60.23 -27.69 -28.65
N ARG A 301 60.26 -26.39 -28.85
CA ARG A 301 61.47 -25.63 -29.26
C ARG A 301 61.25 -24.12 -29.04
N SER A 302 62.00 -23.58 -28.12
CA SER A 302 63.08 -22.59 -28.15
C SER A 302 62.89 -21.33 -29.05
N GLY A 303 63.08 -20.19 -28.40
CA GLY A 303 63.70 -19.09 -29.06
C GLY A 303 63.25 -17.68 -28.67
N ARG A 304 63.94 -17.12 -27.71
CA ARG A 304 64.39 -15.70 -27.65
C ARG A 304 63.42 -14.54 -27.61
N SER A 305 63.40 -13.86 -26.49
CA SER A 305 63.27 -12.38 -26.36
C SER A 305 64.51 -11.69 -27.04
N PRO A 306 64.63 -10.36 -27.19
CA PRO A 306 64.15 -9.28 -26.31
C PRO A 306 63.84 -7.95 -27.00
N GLY A 307 63.46 -6.97 -26.21
CA GLY A 307 63.71 -5.54 -26.53
C GLY A 307 62.51 -4.64 -26.31
N GLN A 308 62.42 -3.94 -25.14
CA GLN A 308 62.80 -2.53 -24.90
C GLN A 308 62.00 -1.55 -25.80
N SER A 309 61.40 -0.47 -25.39
CA SER A 309 61.73 0.56 -24.38
C SER A 309 60.55 1.54 -24.33
N LEU A 310 60.16 2.03 -23.18
CA LEU A 310 60.33 3.39 -22.64
C LEU A 310 60.03 4.58 -23.55
N SER A 311 59.07 5.43 -23.10
CA SER A 311 59.18 6.88 -22.92
C SER A 311 57.78 7.47 -22.67
N ARG A 312 57.42 7.93 -21.47
CA ARG A 312 57.67 9.25 -20.82
C ARG A 312 56.98 10.43 -21.52
N HIS A 313 56.09 11.01 -20.69
CA HIS A 313 55.54 12.37 -20.58
C HIS A 313 56.37 13.51 -21.21
N PRO A 314 55.88 14.78 -21.34
CA PRO A 314 55.18 15.57 -20.32
C PRO A 314 54.13 16.62 -20.76
N MET A 315 53.34 17.07 -19.80
CA MET A 315 52.94 18.44 -19.40
C MET A 315 53.18 19.61 -20.36
N HIS A 316 52.15 20.46 -20.49
CA HIS A 316 52.29 21.92 -20.37
C HIS A 316 50.91 22.60 -20.19
N ALA A 317 50.79 23.37 -19.10
CA ALA A 317 49.94 24.56 -19.00
C ALA A 317 50.73 25.81 -19.42
N PRO A 318 50.08 26.90 -19.74
CA PRO A 318 50.21 28.12 -18.95
C PRO A 318 48.90 28.95 -18.84
N THR A 319 48.52 29.45 -17.69
CA THR A 319 48.70 30.79 -17.06
C THR A 319 48.51 32.02 -17.91
N GLY A 320 47.68 32.94 -17.45
CA GLY A 320 47.59 34.34 -17.80
C GLY A 320 46.21 34.91 -17.40
N THR A 321 45.99 35.39 -16.24
CA THR A 321 46.14 36.68 -15.49
C THR A 321 45.44 37.90 -16.09
N ARG A 322 44.64 38.53 -15.21
CA ARG A 322 44.32 39.99 -15.04
C ARG A 322 43.39 40.66 -16.05
N ASP A 323 42.50 41.58 -15.71
CA ASP A 323 42.44 42.56 -14.62
C ASP A 323 41.04 43.24 -14.57
N GLN A 324 40.64 43.60 -13.40
CA GLN A 324 39.90 44.75 -12.89
C GLN A 324 39.02 45.62 -13.82
N SER A 325 37.75 45.95 -13.43
CA SER A 325 37.44 47.14 -12.66
C SER A 325 35.96 47.46 -12.61
N ARG A 326 35.49 47.63 -11.41
CA ARG A 326 34.66 48.72 -10.84
C ARG A 326 33.63 49.44 -11.73
N SER A 327 32.36 49.42 -11.27
CA SER A 327 31.72 50.60 -10.68
C SER A 327 30.23 50.37 -10.40
N ARG A 328 29.85 50.58 -9.15
CA ARG A 328 28.53 51.09 -8.78
C ARG A 328 28.56 52.64 -8.88
N PRO A 329 27.40 53.33 -9.10
CA PRO A 329 26.59 53.72 -7.99
C PRO A 329 25.06 53.89 -8.20
N ALA A 330 24.34 53.82 -7.09
CA ALA A 330 23.35 54.73 -6.50
C ALA A 330 21.93 54.85 -7.08
N SER A 331 20.99 54.42 -6.23
CA SER A 331 19.91 55.18 -5.61
C SER A 331 19.02 56.06 -6.49
N ALA A 332 17.71 55.69 -6.55
CA ALA A 332 16.59 56.64 -6.38
C ALA A 332 15.25 55.91 -6.17
N ALA A 333 14.56 56.18 -5.09
CA ALA A 333 13.12 56.00 -4.87
C ALA A 333 12.48 57.41 -5.04
N PRO A 334 11.15 57.59 -4.87
CA PRO A 334 9.96 56.83 -5.32
C PRO A 334 9.01 57.73 -6.15
N SER A 335 8.05 57.16 -6.89
CA SER A 335 6.94 57.97 -7.42
C SER A 335 5.64 57.14 -7.52
N ARG A 336 4.72 57.56 -6.66
CA ARG A 336 3.26 57.78 -6.80
C ARG A 336 2.42 56.78 -7.63
N LEU A 337 1.48 56.17 -6.91
CA LEU A 337 0.26 55.52 -7.38
C LEU A 337 -0.70 56.51 -8.10
N PRO A 338 -1.43 56.09 -9.14
CA PRO A 338 -2.70 56.68 -9.54
C PRO A 338 -3.89 55.86 -9.06
N PRO A 339 -5.12 56.41 -9.07
CA PRO A 339 -6.21 56.03 -8.18
C PRO A 339 -7.06 54.88 -8.69
N SER A 340 -7.72 54.26 -7.73
CA SER A 340 -8.70 53.21 -7.78
C SER A 340 -9.83 53.42 -8.78
N GLY A 341 -10.00 52.46 -9.70
CA GLY A 341 -11.25 52.25 -10.45
C GLY A 341 -11.91 50.93 -9.97
N PRO A 342 -13.21 50.74 -10.12
CA PRO A 342 -13.95 49.67 -9.47
C PRO A 342 -13.59 48.29 -10.02
N LEU A 343 -13.30 47.35 -9.10
CA LEU A 343 -13.04 45.97 -9.35
C LEU A 343 -14.32 45.27 -9.87
N GLN A 344 -14.31 44.85 -11.12
CA GLN A 344 -15.25 43.87 -11.63
C GLN A 344 -14.87 42.49 -11.08
N PRO A 345 -15.84 41.59 -10.75
CA PRO A 345 -15.56 40.26 -10.27
C PRO A 345 -14.96 39.43 -11.39
N VAL A 346 -13.71 39.04 -11.26
CA VAL A 346 -13.07 38.04 -12.11
C VAL A 346 -13.69 36.69 -11.75
N SER A 347 -14.61 36.24 -12.59
CA SER A 347 -15.10 34.86 -12.57
C SER A 347 -13.93 33.90 -12.63
N GLY A 348 -13.74 33.20 -11.53
CA GLY A 348 -12.75 32.13 -11.40
C GLY A 348 -13.00 31.02 -12.42
N ARG A 349 -12.30 31.04 -13.53
CA ARG A 349 -12.11 29.87 -14.37
C ARG A 349 -11.22 28.89 -13.58
N THR A 350 -11.82 27.90 -12.96
CA THR A 350 -11.18 26.65 -12.64
C THR A 350 -10.62 26.08 -13.96
N ARG A 351 -9.33 26.29 -14.18
CA ARG A 351 -8.59 25.57 -15.22
C ARG A 351 -8.50 24.11 -14.75
N THR A 352 -9.43 23.28 -15.20
CA THR A 352 -9.21 21.85 -15.34
C THR A 352 -8.10 21.70 -16.39
N ALA A 353 -6.86 21.65 -15.91
CA ALA A 353 -5.72 21.30 -16.76
C ALA A 353 -5.92 19.85 -17.18
N GLN A 354 -6.20 19.62 -18.46
CA GLN A 354 -6.05 18.30 -19.06
C GLN A 354 -4.62 17.83 -18.79
N PRO A 355 -4.40 16.57 -18.35
CA PRO A 355 -3.05 16.04 -18.16
C PRO A 355 -2.29 16.19 -19.47
N ARG A 356 -1.15 16.87 -19.44
CA ARG A 356 -0.30 17.05 -20.61
C ARG A 356 0.19 15.68 -21.09
N GLU A 357 0.14 15.41 -22.39
CA GLU A 357 0.50 14.10 -23.01
C GLU A 357 1.77 13.44 -22.46
N PRO A 358 2.90 14.17 -22.21
CA PRO A 358 4.11 13.56 -21.70
C PRO A 358 3.97 13.02 -20.25
N LEU A 359 3.20 13.69 -19.40
CA LEU A 359 2.97 13.22 -18.02
C LEU A 359 2.09 11.97 -18.01
N GLN A 360 1.06 11.94 -18.85
CA GLN A 360 0.21 10.76 -19.02
C GLN A 360 1.03 9.57 -19.56
N SER A 361 1.95 9.80 -20.51
CA SER A 361 2.88 8.77 -20.96
C SER A 361 3.79 8.26 -19.85
N ALA A 362 4.27 9.15 -18.96
CA ALA A 362 5.07 8.75 -17.80
C ALA A 362 4.28 7.88 -16.80
N TRP A 363 3.00 8.17 -16.57
CA TRP A 363 2.10 7.30 -15.80
C TRP A 363 1.95 5.92 -16.45
N VAL A 364 1.73 5.86 -17.76
CA VAL A 364 1.65 4.59 -18.52
C VAL A 364 2.95 3.79 -18.41
N ASP A 365 4.10 4.44 -18.54
CA ASP A 365 5.41 3.77 -18.41
C ASP A 365 5.65 3.27 -16.98
N ALA A 366 5.29 4.06 -15.96
CA ALA A 366 5.36 3.65 -14.55
C ALA A 366 4.50 2.40 -14.31
N ASN A 367 3.26 2.41 -14.78
CA ASN A 367 2.32 1.30 -14.64
C ASN A 367 2.74 0.04 -15.40
N ALA A 368 3.45 0.21 -16.52
CA ALA A 368 4.04 -0.90 -17.26
C ALA A 368 5.32 -1.46 -16.63
N GLY A 369 5.73 -0.97 -15.44
CA GLY A 369 6.97 -1.35 -14.78
C GLY A 369 8.24 -0.78 -15.46
N ARG A 370 8.07 0.09 -16.44
CA ARG A 370 9.19 0.77 -17.12
C ARG A 370 9.65 1.99 -16.32
N HIS A 371 9.99 1.76 -15.03
CA HIS A 371 10.29 2.79 -14.03
C HIS A 371 11.41 3.74 -14.48
N ALA A 372 12.45 3.20 -15.11
CA ALA A 372 13.56 4.02 -15.63
C ALA A 372 13.07 5.02 -16.68
N ARG A 373 12.20 4.60 -17.60
CA ARG A 373 11.63 5.44 -18.65
C ARG A 373 10.65 6.47 -18.07
N ALA A 374 9.81 6.06 -17.13
CA ALA A 374 8.91 6.97 -16.41
C ALA A 374 9.69 8.08 -15.70
N LEU A 375 10.75 7.72 -14.94
CA LEU A 375 11.62 8.69 -14.28
C LEU A 375 12.32 9.61 -15.28
N GLN A 376 12.83 9.08 -16.39
CA GLN A 376 13.46 9.88 -17.42
C GLN A 376 12.49 10.91 -18.02
N THR A 377 11.26 10.47 -18.33
CA THR A 377 10.22 11.37 -18.85
C THR A 377 9.85 12.45 -17.82
N CYS A 378 9.63 12.07 -16.55
CA CYS A 378 9.33 13.03 -15.50
C CYS A 378 10.49 14.00 -15.25
N ARG A 379 11.75 13.54 -15.27
CA ARG A 379 12.92 14.42 -15.11
C ARG A 379 13.02 15.44 -16.24
N ARG A 380 12.81 15.02 -17.49
CA ARG A 380 12.73 15.96 -18.63
C ARG A 380 11.58 16.96 -18.50
N LEU A 381 10.46 16.52 -17.95
CA LEU A 381 9.34 17.41 -17.67
C LEU A 381 9.71 18.46 -16.63
N VAL A 382 10.29 18.07 -15.50
CA VAL A 382 10.67 19.01 -14.43
C VAL A 382 11.88 19.89 -14.82
N GLU A 383 12.72 19.44 -15.75
CA GLU A 383 13.77 20.30 -16.37
C GLU A 383 13.15 21.43 -17.20
N ARG A 384 12.08 21.16 -17.94
CA ARG A 384 11.35 22.15 -18.75
C ARG A 384 10.37 22.98 -17.94
N GLU A 385 9.69 22.34 -17.00
CA GLU A 385 8.66 22.91 -16.17
C GLU A 385 8.91 22.55 -14.69
N PRO A 386 9.86 23.22 -14.01
CA PRO A 386 10.26 22.88 -12.63
C PRO A 386 9.11 23.02 -11.60
N THR A 387 8.02 23.70 -11.98
CA THR A 387 6.86 23.96 -11.13
C THR A 387 5.72 22.94 -11.29
N GLN A 388 5.95 21.86 -12.05
CA GLN A 388 4.93 20.83 -12.24
C GLN A 388 4.90 19.86 -11.05
N ALA A 389 4.06 20.14 -10.05
CA ALA A 389 3.96 19.39 -8.80
C ALA A 389 3.65 17.89 -9.03
N GLU A 390 2.75 17.57 -9.96
CA GLU A 390 2.35 16.20 -10.27
C GLU A 390 3.50 15.35 -10.84
N ALA A 391 4.41 15.95 -11.64
CA ALA A 391 5.60 15.27 -12.12
C ALA A 391 6.56 14.92 -10.96
N HIS A 392 6.73 15.84 -10.00
CA HIS A 392 7.51 15.57 -8.79
C HIS A 392 6.84 14.50 -7.90
N LEU A 393 5.51 14.49 -7.80
CA LEU A 393 4.79 13.44 -7.10
C LEU A 393 5.05 12.08 -7.74
N LEU A 394 4.93 11.96 -9.07
CA LEU A 394 5.19 10.69 -9.78
C LEU A 394 6.65 10.24 -9.63
N ILE A 395 7.63 11.15 -9.68
CA ILE A 395 9.03 10.83 -9.36
C ILE A 395 9.12 10.24 -7.94
N GLY A 396 8.45 10.86 -6.96
CA GLY A 396 8.42 10.39 -5.59
C GLY A 396 7.85 8.97 -5.46
N LEU A 397 6.73 8.71 -6.12
CA LEU A 397 6.07 7.39 -6.10
C LEU A 397 6.94 6.32 -6.76
N VAL A 398 7.49 6.59 -7.94
CA VAL A 398 8.38 5.64 -8.63
C VAL A 398 9.66 5.39 -7.84
N ALA A 399 10.22 6.42 -7.21
CA ALA A 399 11.40 6.27 -6.36
C ALA A 399 11.09 5.44 -5.11
N LEU A 400 9.90 5.57 -4.50
CA LEU A 400 9.43 4.68 -3.42
C LEU A 400 9.39 3.23 -3.89
N GLU A 401 8.83 2.95 -5.06
CA GLU A 401 8.77 1.60 -5.63
C GLU A 401 10.16 1.00 -5.90
N LEU A 402 11.13 1.82 -6.22
CA LEU A 402 12.52 1.39 -6.42
C LEU A 402 13.33 1.30 -5.12
N GLY A 403 12.74 1.58 -3.95
CA GLY A 403 13.44 1.62 -2.67
C GLY A 403 14.41 2.81 -2.51
N ARG A 404 14.34 3.80 -3.40
CA ARG A 404 15.20 4.99 -3.39
C ARG A 404 14.65 6.06 -2.44
N ASN A 405 14.63 5.74 -1.15
CA ASN A 405 13.95 6.54 -0.13
C ASN A 405 14.43 8.00 -0.06
N HIS A 406 15.72 8.27 -0.31
CA HIS A 406 16.25 9.63 -0.33
C HIS A 406 15.70 10.44 -1.52
N GLU A 407 15.71 9.86 -2.74
CA GLU A 407 15.14 10.48 -3.94
C GLU A 407 13.63 10.70 -3.80
N ALA A 408 12.92 9.70 -3.28
CA ALA A 408 11.49 9.78 -3.01
C ALA A 408 11.15 10.94 -2.08
N ARG A 409 11.89 11.07 -0.97
CA ARG A 409 11.72 12.15 0.00
C ARG A 409 11.94 13.52 -0.61
N ALA A 410 13.01 13.68 -1.39
CA ALA A 410 13.32 14.93 -2.07
C ALA A 410 12.21 15.33 -3.06
N ALA A 411 11.73 14.38 -3.85
CA ALA A 411 10.67 14.61 -4.83
C ALA A 411 9.32 14.92 -4.17
N LEU A 412 8.93 14.18 -3.13
CA LEU A 412 7.69 14.44 -2.39
C LEU A 412 7.71 15.80 -1.68
N ARG A 413 8.85 16.18 -1.07
CA ARG A 413 9.00 17.52 -0.50
C ARG A 413 8.90 18.62 -1.56
N LYS A 414 9.44 18.39 -2.76
CA LYS A 414 9.32 19.34 -3.86
C LYS A 414 7.89 19.45 -4.37
N ALA A 415 7.17 18.33 -4.47
CA ALA A 415 5.75 18.34 -4.80
C ALA A 415 4.95 19.15 -3.79
N ILE A 416 5.19 18.95 -2.49
CA ILE A 416 4.55 19.73 -1.40
C ILE A 416 4.91 21.21 -1.45
N TYR A 417 6.17 21.53 -1.76
CA TYR A 417 6.59 22.93 -1.90
C TYR A 417 5.84 23.66 -3.03
N LEU A 418 5.61 22.96 -4.13
CA LEU A 418 4.91 23.51 -5.30
C LEU A 418 3.40 23.50 -5.13
N GLU A 419 2.87 22.53 -4.43
CA GLU A 419 1.45 22.37 -4.13
C GLU A 419 1.28 22.00 -2.64
N PRO A 420 1.27 23.03 -1.75
CA PRO A 420 1.24 22.82 -0.30
C PRO A 420 0.01 22.07 0.21
N ASP A 421 -1.05 22.01 -0.58
CA ASP A 421 -2.30 21.35 -0.26
C ASP A 421 -2.42 19.95 -0.90
N SER A 422 -1.35 19.45 -1.53
CA SER A 422 -1.28 18.10 -2.09
C SER A 422 -1.31 17.04 -0.98
N ILE A 423 -2.51 16.57 -0.66
CA ILE A 423 -2.72 15.57 0.40
C ILE A 423 -1.99 14.27 0.05
N ALA A 424 -2.01 13.85 -1.23
CA ALA A 424 -1.32 12.65 -1.67
C ALA A 424 0.19 12.70 -1.37
N ALA A 425 0.85 13.82 -1.70
CA ALA A 425 2.27 13.99 -1.41
C ALA A 425 2.57 13.95 0.10
N HIS A 426 1.72 14.58 0.93
CA HIS A 426 1.87 14.54 2.39
C HIS A 426 1.67 13.12 2.95
N VAL A 427 0.70 12.36 2.46
CA VAL A 427 0.43 10.98 2.91
C VAL A 427 1.64 10.07 2.65
N HIS A 428 2.20 10.14 1.44
CA HIS A 428 3.37 9.32 1.10
C HIS A 428 4.63 9.77 1.83
N LEU A 429 4.80 11.08 2.06
CA LEU A 429 5.92 11.61 2.83
C LEU A 429 5.82 11.21 4.31
N GLU A 430 4.63 11.30 4.92
CA GLU A 430 4.41 10.86 6.31
C GLU A 430 4.72 9.37 6.48
N ALA A 431 4.22 8.53 5.58
CA ALA A 431 4.49 7.11 5.59
C ALA A 431 6.00 6.80 5.50
N LEU A 432 6.71 7.48 4.60
CA LEU A 432 8.15 7.35 4.45
C LEU A 432 8.92 7.80 5.70
N GLN A 433 8.56 8.94 6.30
CA GLN A 433 9.19 9.47 7.51
C GLN A 433 9.00 8.53 8.70
N ARG A 434 7.79 7.98 8.85
CA ARG A 434 7.48 7.02 9.91
C ARG A 434 8.32 5.75 9.81
N GLN A 435 8.53 5.26 8.59
CA GLN A 435 9.35 4.07 8.32
C GLN A 435 10.84 4.31 8.48
N SER A 436 11.29 5.53 8.21
CA SER A 436 12.70 5.93 8.32
C SER A 436 13.11 6.30 9.76
N ALA A 437 12.29 5.95 10.77
CA ALA A 437 12.50 6.30 12.17
C ALA A 437 12.68 7.81 12.41
N GLU A 438 11.90 8.64 11.70
CA GLU A 438 11.85 10.10 11.85
C GLU A 438 10.53 10.55 12.52
N PRO A 439 10.28 10.19 13.79
CA PRO A 439 8.96 10.34 14.41
C PRO A 439 8.52 11.79 14.52
N LEU A 440 9.45 12.72 14.76
CA LEU A 440 9.13 14.15 14.85
C LEU A 440 8.73 14.74 13.49
N ALA A 441 9.41 14.32 12.40
CA ALA A 441 9.06 14.76 11.05
C ALA A 441 7.69 14.20 10.64
N ALA A 442 7.45 12.92 10.89
CA ALA A 442 6.16 12.29 10.62
C ALA A 442 5.01 12.96 11.39
N ARG A 443 5.21 13.29 12.67
CA ARG A 443 4.22 14.04 13.47
C ARG A 443 3.90 15.41 12.87
N ARG A 444 4.91 16.18 12.42
CA ARG A 444 4.70 17.48 11.78
C ARG A 444 3.91 17.34 10.47
N THR A 445 4.27 16.38 9.62
CA THR A 445 3.57 16.11 8.37
C THR A 445 2.13 15.67 8.63
N ARG A 446 1.89 14.85 9.65
CA ARG A 446 0.57 14.42 10.09
C ARG A 446 -0.29 15.57 10.62
N ALA A 447 0.29 16.47 11.40
CA ALA A 447 -0.41 17.66 11.89
C ALA A 447 -0.88 18.54 10.70
N ARG A 448 -0.02 18.72 9.68
CA ARG A 448 -0.39 19.44 8.46
C ARG A 448 -1.49 18.73 7.68
N LEU A 449 -1.41 17.40 7.53
CA LEU A 449 -2.47 16.60 6.93
C LEU A 449 -3.82 16.80 7.60
N ARG A 450 -3.86 16.81 8.95
CA ARG A 450 -5.11 17.08 9.68
C ARG A 450 -5.65 18.46 9.40
N GLN A 451 -4.79 19.45 9.38
CA GLN A 451 -5.20 20.81 9.04
C GLN A 451 -5.79 20.87 7.62
N LEU A 452 -5.16 20.25 6.63
CA LEU A 452 -5.69 20.19 5.27
C LEU A 452 -7.04 19.48 5.22
N LEU A 453 -7.16 18.37 5.92
CA LEU A 453 -8.38 17.57 5.96
C LEU A 453 -9.52 18.23 6.73
N SER A 454 -9.22 19.13 7.70
CA SER A 454 -10.26 19.85 8.46
C SER A 454 -11.02 20.88 7.63
N HIS A 455 -10.44 21.34 6.52
CA HIS A 455 -11.08 22.27 5.59
C HIS A 455 -11.94 21.59 4.52
N LEU A 456 -11.92 20.26 4.46
CA LEU A 456 -12.67 19.47 3.49
C LEU A 456 -13.90 18.84 4.15
N PRO A 457 -15.02 18.72 3.42
CA PRO A 457 -16.16 17.98 3.94
C PRO A 457 -15.78 16.54 4.26
N PRO A 458 -16.26 15.94 5.36
CA PRO A 458 -15.87 14.59 5.80
C PRO A 458 -16.06 13.51 4.75
N ASP A 459 -17.03 13.71 3.88
CA ASP A 459 -17.41 12.78 2.82
C ASP A 459 -16.71 13.06 1.48
N SER A 460 -15.85 14.10 1.39
CA SER A 460 -15.12 14.44 0.17
C SER A 460 -14.06 13.40 -0.16
N PRO A 461 -13.88 13.05 -1.45
CA PRO A 461 -12.74 12.26 -1.89
C PRO A 461 -11.45 13.09 -1.77
N VAL A 462 -10.37 12.44 -1.35
CA VAL A 462 -9.05 13.06 -1.33
C VAL A 462 -8.39 12.89 -2.70
N PRO A 463 -8.06 13.98 -3.43
CA PRO A 463 -7.45 13.89 -4.75
C PRO A 463 -6.18 13.03 -4.76
N LEU A 464 -6.00 12.22 -5.81
CA LEU A 464 -4.84 11.32 -6.04
C LEU A 464 -4.62 10.22 -4.99
N LEU A 465 -5.54 10.09 -4.01
CA LEU A 465 -5.59 8.95 -3.08
C LEU A 465 -6.84 8.10 -3.33
N GLY A 466 -7.38 8.16 -4.52
CA GLY A 466 -8.69 7.61 -4.83
C GLY A 466 -9.76 8.38 -4.07
N ASP A 467 -10.89 7.73 -3.81
CA ASP A 467 -11.93 8.31 -2.96
C ASP A 467 -11.70 7.98 -1.47
N THR A 468 -10.44 7.89 -1.04
CA THR A 468 -10.16 7.90 0.40
C THR A 468 -10.83 9.14 0.95
N ARG A 469 -11.89 8.97 1.75
CA ARG A 469 -12.60 10.13 2.30
C ARG A 469 -11.73 10.81 3.34
N VAL A 470 -11.95 12.06 3.47
CA VAL A 470 -11.37 12.87 4.53
C VAL A 470 -11.55 12.18 5.88
N LEU A 471 -12.75 11.66 6.18
CA LEU A 471 -13.04 10.94 7.43
C LEU A 471 -12.19 9.68 7.61
N ASP A 472 -12.04 8.86 6.57
CA ASP A 472 -11.25 7.62 6.62
C ASP A 472 -9.76 7.92 6.83
N LEU A 473 -9.25 8.96 6.18
CA LEU A 473 -7.87 9.39 6.34
C LEU A 473 -7.64 10.01 7.72
N GLN A 474 -8.59 10.80 8.24
CA GLN A 474 -8.54 11.35 9.59
C GLN A 474 -8.53 10.25 10.65
N ALA A 475 -9.39 9.24 10.51
CA ALA A 475 -9.41 8.09 11.42
C ALA A 475 -8.07 7.35 11.42
N ARG A 476 -7.46 7.13 10.23
CA ARG A 476 -6.13 6.52 10.10
C ARG A 476 -5.03 7.36 10.76
N LEU A 477 -5.04 8.67 10.55
CA LEU A 477 -4.04 9.56 11.15
C LEU A 477 -4.17 9.62 12.67
N SER A 478 -5.38 9.50 13.22
CA SER A 478 -5.62 9.45 14.66
C SER A 478 -5.07 8.18 15.32
N GLN A 479 -5.05 7.06 14.59
CA GLN A 479 -4.46 5.82 15.06
C GLN A 479 -2.94 5.92 15.30
N PHE A 480 -2.23 6.77 14.55
CA PHE A 480 -0.78 6.94 14.67
C PHE A 480 -0.34 7.95 15.74
N ASP A 481 -1.26 8.73 16.34
CA ASP A 481 -0.89 9.68 17.41
C ASP A 481 -0.83 9.05 18.78
N ALA A 482 -1.44 7.92 18.92
CA ALA A 482 -1.39 7.13 20.13
C ALA A 482 -0.03 6.44 20.36
N GLU A 483 0.95 6.59 19.44
CA GLU A 483 2.28 6.01 19.60
C GLU A 483 3.17 6.93 20.45
N PRO A 484 3.67 6.47 21.64
CA PRO A 484 4.68 7.22 22.37
C PRO A 484 5.96 7.33 21.53
N CYS A 485 6.62 8.50 21.62
CA CYS A 485 7.95 8.69 21.06
C CYS A 485 8.89 7.68 21.73
N PRO A 486 9.72 6.93 20.99
CA PRO A 486 10.83 6.24 21.62
C PRO A 486 11.69 7.31 22.27
N THR A 487 11.71 7.32 23.59
CA THR A 487 12.68 8.10 24.36
C THR A 487 14.05 7.57 24.00
N THR A 488 14.88 8.45 23.46
CA THR A 488 16.33 8.28 23.27
C THR A 488 16.99 7.85 24.55
#